data_ef888e5197893985da4e2279785f0d74
#
_entry.id   ef888e5197893985da4e2279785f0d74
#
_cell.length_a   1.000
_cell.length_b   1.000
_cell.length_c   1.000
_cell.angle_alpha   90.00
_cell.angle_beta   90.00
_cell.angle_gamma   90.00
#
_symmetry.space_group_name_H-M   'P 1'
#
loop_
_entity.id
_entity.type
_entity.pdbx_description
1 polymer ?
#
loop_
_entity_poly.entity_id
_entity_poly.type
_entity_poly.pdbx_seq_one_letter_code
_entity_poly.pdbx_strand_id
1 'polypeptide(L)'
;TRVHDLIETSLQTPEEKAKLEVRADEIFATLIDSGVVVRTEVPPAPDAPTDAAPDIDYALTVDLPEDFALDQPLSPFLLAALELLDPESETYTMDLISMVEATLEDPKQVLRAQERAARDRAMAEMKADGVEYEERLERIQDVTYEKPLEDLLDAAFDKYCQEVPWANDYQLSPKSVLRDMLESTSDFKGYIQKLGIARSEGILLRYLAEAYRSLDRTVPIEKRDERLRDIISWLGFVVRSVDSSLVDEWENAGNPAALDAAPPQGIDEVVADRRGCTLLVRNALFRRVTLAAREHV
;
A
#
# COMPACT_ATOMS: atom_id res chain seq x y z
N THR A 1 4.90 20.37 -17.35
CA THR A 1 5.16 20.01 -15.94
C THR A 1 6.20 18.87 -15.88
N ARG A 2 6.85 18.66 -14.72
CA ARG A 2 7.84 17.57 -14.55
C ARG A 2 7.25 16.19 -14.88
N VAL A 3 5.95 15.99 -14.62
CA VAL A 3 5.27 14.71 -14.94
C VAL A 3 5.18 14.53 -16.46
N HIS A 4 4.75 15.53 -17.19
CA HIS A 4 4.71 15.47 -18.66
C HIS A 4 6.10 15.28 -19.27
N ASP A 5 7.13 15.94 -18.71
CA ASP A 5 8.52 15.77 -19.16
C ASP A 5 9.00 14.32 -18.94
N LEU A 6 8.60 13.69 -17.80
CA LEU A 6 8.90 12.28 -17.53
C LEU A 6 8.18 11.33 -18.50
N ILE A 7 6.92 11.59 -18.81
CA ILE A 7 6.15 10.80 -19.77
C ILE A 7 6.79 10.92 -21.17
N GLU A 8 7.11 12.15 -21.59
CA GLU A 8 7.77 12.43 -22.88
C GLU A 8 9.12 11.73 -23.02
N THR A 9 9.93 11.69 -21.96
CA THR A 9 11.25 11.04 -21.95
C THR A 9 11.19 9.53 -21.72
N SER A 10 10.01 8.96 -21.44
CA SER A 10 9.84 7.52 -21.24
C SER A 10 10.03 6.74 -22.54
N LEU A 11 10.30 5.42 -22.40
CA LEU A 11 10.47 4.50 -23.54
C LEU A 11 9.13 3.97 -24.11
N GLN A 12 8.01 4.54 -23.71
CA GLN A 12 6.68 4.15 -24.13
C GLN A 12 6.40 4.57 -25.59
N THR A 13 5.44 3.90 -26.21
CA THR A 13 4.97 4.28 -27.56
C THR A 13 4.22 5.63 -27.51
N PRO A 14 4.10 6.36 -28.63
CA PRO A 14 3.35 7.63 -28.66
C PRO A 14 1.91 7.49 -28.19
N GLU A 15 1.24 6.36 -28.48
CA GLU A 15 -0.13 6.10 -28.01
C GLU A 15 -0.20 5.87 -26.50
N GLU A 16 0.79 5.18 -25.93
CA GLU A 16 0.88 4.96 -24.49
C GLU A 16 1.20 6.26 -23.76
N LYS A 17 2.10 7.09 -24.30
CA LYS A 17 2.40 8.42 -23.75
C LYS A 17 1.16 9.30 -23.68
N ALA A 18 0.38 9.38 -24.77
CA ALA A 18 -0.86 10.14 -24.78
C ALA A 18 -1.88 9.65 -23.73
N LYS A 19 -1.99 8.33 -23.53
CA LYS A 19 -2.84 7.77 -22.46
C LYS A 19 -2.32 8.12 -21.07
N LEU A 20 -1.00 8.09 -20.87
CA LEU A 20 -0.39 8.44 -19.58
C LEU A 20 -0.56 9.93 -19.26
N GLU A 21 -0.49 10.81 -20.25
CA GLU A 21 -0.75 12.25 -20.07
C GLU A 21 -2.19 12.50 -19.64
N VAL A 22 -3.16 11.92 -20.36
CA VAL A 22 -4.57 12.02 -19.99
C VAL A 22 -4.80 11.52 -18.56
N ARG A 23 -4.21 10.37 -18.23
CA ARG A 23 -4.33 9.78 -16.89
C ARG A 23 -3.71 10.68 -15.81
N ALA A 24 -2.55 11.26 -16.08
CA ALA A 24 -1.89 12.18 -15.14
C ALA A 24 -2.74 13.42 -14.89
N ASP A 25 -3.35 13.98 -15.93
CA ASP A 25 -4.24 15.13 -15.81
C ASP A 25 -5.54 14.78 -15.05
N GLU A 26 -6.13 13.61 -15.29
CA GLU A 26 -7.31 13.13 -14.57
C GLU A 26 -7.00 12.94 -13.06
N ILE A 27 -5.88 12.32 -12.71
CA ILE A 27 -5.46 12.15 -11.30
C ILE A 27 -5.23 13.51 -10.66
N PHE A 28 -4.57 14.42 -11.36
CA PHE A 28 -4.31 15.76 -10.84
C PHE A 28 -5.59 16.57 -10.63
N ALA A 29 -6.54 16.48 -11.55
CA ALA A 29 -7.86 17.08 -11.39
C ALA A 29 -8.58 16.51 -10.14
N THR A 30 -8.53 15.20 -9.95
CA THR A 30 -9.12 14.53 -8.77
C THR A 30 -8.53 15.05 -7.46
N LEU A 31 -7.21 15.30 -7.41
CA LEU A 31 -6.55 15.84 -6.21
C LEU A 31 -6.96 17.31 -5.93
N ILE A 32 -7.26 18.08 -6.97
CA ILE A 32 -7.81 19.43 -6.82
C ILE A 32 -9.26 19.35 -6.33
N ASP A 33 -10.09 18.52 -6.94
CA ASP A 33 -11.50 18.40 -6.61
C ASP A 33 -11.72 17.85 -5.18
N SER A 34 -10.84 16.94 -4.74
CA SER A 34 -10.83 16.45 -3.35
C SER A 34 -10.27 17.43 -2.33
N GLY A 35 -9.77 18.59 -2.78
CA GLY A 35 -9.22 19.59 -1.90
C GLY A 35 -7.83 19.28 -1.32
N VAL A 36 -7.19 18.22 -1.76
CA VAL A 36 -5.79 17.86 -1.37
C VAL A 36 -4.80 18.87 -1.97
N VAL A 37 -5.09 19.33 -3.19
CA VAL A 37 -4.31 20.35 -3.88
C VAL A 37 -5.18 21.58 -4.12
N VAL A 38 -4.69 22.77 -3.71
CA VAL A 38 -5.34 24.04 -4.04
C VAL A 38 -4.60 24.73 -5.17
N ARG A 39 -5.37 25.16 -6.14
CA ARG A 39 -4.91 26.02 -7.24
C ARG A 39 -5.10 27.48 -6.86
N THR A 40 -4.02 28.24 -6.85
CA THR A 40 -4.04 29.69 -6.58
C THR A 40 -3.54 30.44 -7.80
N GLU A 41 -4.29 31.44 -8.23
CA GLU A 41 -3.83 32.36 -9.28
C GLU A 41 -2.90 33.41 -8.65
N VAL A 42 -1.65 33.45 -9.09
CA VAL A 42 -0.67 34.43 -8.66
C VAL A 42 -0.68 35.56 -9.65
N PRO A 43 -0.87 36.84 -9.20
CA PRO A 43 -0.81 37.99 -10.10
C PRO A 43 0.54 38.03 -10.81
N PRO A 44 0.58 38.37 -12.10
CA PRO A 44 1.82 38.50 -12.83
C PRO A 44 2.76 39.52 -12.14
N ALA A 45 4.07 39.27 -12.24
CA ALA A 45 5.07 40.13 -11.66
C ALA A 45 4.89 41.60 -12.15
N PRO A 46 5.23 42.62 -11.36
CA PRO A 46 5.03 44.04 -11.71
C PRO A 46 5.68 44.46 -13.04
N ASP A 47 6.69 43.71 -13.46
CA ASP A 47 7.44 43.94 -14.71
C ASP A 47 6.94 43.07 -15.88
N ALA A 48 5.87 42.28 -15.70
CA ALA A 48 5.32 41.43 -16.75
C ALA A 48 4.56 42.28 -17.81
N PRO A 49 4.49 41.80 -19.07
CA PRO A 49 3.68 42.45 -20.09
C PRO A 49 2.21 42.54 -19.66
N THR A 50 1.54 43.63 -20.07
CA THR A 50 0.15 43.95 -19.67
C THR A 50 -0.86 42.83 -20.05
N ASP A 51 -0.51 41.95 -20.98
CA ASP A 51 -1.29 40.80 -21.44
C ASP A 51 -0.80 39.46 -20.85
N ALA A 52 0.07 39.47 -19.85
CA ALA A 52 0.55 38.22 -19.23
C ALA A 52 -0.62 37.53 -18.47
N ALA A 53 -0.87 36.31 -18.82
CA ALA A 53 -1.79 35.46 -18.06
C ALA A 53 -1.28 35.30 -16.61
N PRO A 54 -2.18 35.21 -15.61
CA PRO A 54 -1.77 34.92 -14.23
C PRO A 54 -1.01 33.61 -14.16
N ASP A 55 0.04 33.59 -13.38
CA ASP A 55 0.74 32.36 -13.06
C ASP A 55 -0.14 31.50 -12.13
N ILE A 56 -0.06 30.19 -12.29
CA ILE A 56 -0.84 29.27 -11.47
C ILE A 56 0.11 28.58 -10.52
N ASP A 57 -0.11 28.78 -9.23
CA ASP A 57 0.59 28.06 -8.17
C ASP A 57 -0.31 26.96 -7.58
N TYR A 58 0.32 25.86 -7.19
CA TYR A 58 -0.36 24.71 -6.59
C TYR A 58 0.25 24.47 -5.21
N ALA A 59 -0.59 24.43 -4.20
CA ALA A 59 -0.20 24.16 -2.82
C ALA A 59 -0.96 22.96 -2.27
N LEU A 60 -0.32 22.19 -1.39
CA LEU A 60 -0.97 21.15 -0.61
C LEU A 60 -1.74 21.79 0.55
N THR A 61 -2.95 21.28 0.82
CA THR A 61 -3.84 21.82 1.86
C THR A 61 -3.78 21.03 3.16
N VAL A 62 -3.29 19.81 3.10
CA VAL A 62 -3.16 18.90 4.24
C VAL A 62 -1.70 18.79 4.68
N ASP A 63 -1.49 18.56 5.96
CA ASP A 63 -0.16 18.33 6.52
C ASP A 63 0.27 16.89 6.17
N LEU A 64 0.85 16.77 4.97
CA LEU A 64 1.33 15.49 4.45
C LEU A 64 2.73 15.18 5.00
N PRO A 65 3.10 13.90 5.13
CA PRO A 65 4.47 13.52 5.42
C PRO A 65 5.48 14.14 4.45
N GLU A 66 6.72 14.40 4.91
CA GLU A 66 7.77 15.00 4.06
C GLU A 66 8.05 14.17 2.78
N ASP A 67 7.89 12.85 2.88
CA ASP A 67 8.06 11.88 1.80
C ASP A 67 6.72 11.37 1.25
N PHE A 68 5.66 12.18 1.35
CA PHE A 68 4.34 11.83 0.83
C PHE A 68 4.41 11.27 -0.60
N ALA A 69 3.73 10.15 -0.80
CA ALA A 69 3.61 9.50 -2.09
C ALA A 69 2.25 8.81 -2.25
N LEU A 70 1.74 8.83 -3.47
CA LEU A 70 0.59 8.03 -3.89
C LEU A 70 1.11 6.67 -4.36
N ASP A 71 1.55 5.84 -3.41
CA ASP A 71 2.24 4.57 -3.69
C ASP A 71 1.36 3.52 -4.38
N GLN A 72 0.04 3.64 -4.22
CA GLN A 72 -0.93 2.73 -4.82
C GLN A 72 -1.84 3.45 -5.81
N PRO A 73 -2.32 2.77 -6.86
CA PRO A 73 -3.23 3.37 -7.83
C PRO A 73 -4.50 3.96 -7.18
N LEU A 74 -5.00 3.33 -6.11
CA LEU A 74 -6.17 3.78 -5.36
C LEU A 74 -5.83 4.69 -4.16
N SER A 75 -4.60 5.19 -4.04
CA SER A 75 -4.25 6.17 -2.99
C SER A 75 -5.13 7.43 -3.01
N PRO A 76 -5.55 8.00 -4.17
CA PRO A 76 -6.50 9.12 -4.17
C PRO A 76 -7.88 8.76 -3.59
N PHE A 77 -8.37 7.55 -3.86
CA PHE A 77 -9.58 7.03 -3.22
C PHE A 77 -9.38 6.88 -1.72
N LEU A 78 -8.26 6.31 -1.27
CA LEU A 78 -7.95 6.18 0.14
C LEU A 78 -8.05 7.51 0.87
N LEU A 79 -7.42 8.57 0.33
CA LEU A 79 -7.48 9.92 0.94
C LEU A 79 -8.91 10.43 1.08
N ALA A 80 -9.74 10.25 0.05
CA ALA A 80 -11.16 10.64 0.11
C ALA A 80 -11.95 9.78 1.10
N ALA A 81 -11.67 8.48 1.17
CA ALA A 81 -12.38 7.54 2.04
C ALA A 81 -12.04 7.73 3.53
N LEU A 82 -10.85 8.24 3.87
CA LEU A 82 -10.47 8.53 5.26
C LEU A 82 -11.41 9.52 5.95
N GLU A 83 -12.08 10.39 5.19
CA GLU A 83 -13.08 11.34 5.74
C GLU A 83 -14.36 10.65 6.22
N LEU A 84 -14.59 9.39 5.86
CA LEU A 84 -15.74 8.61 6.31
C LEU A 84 -15.57 8.03 7.71
N LEU A 85 -14.34 8.02 8.23
CA LEU A 85 -14.05 7.47 9.55
C LEU A 85 -14.30 8.52 10.63
N ASP A 86 -14.88 8.06 11.74
CA ASP A 86 -15.03 8.87 12.97
C ASP A 86 -13.75 8.77 13.82
N PRO A 87 -12.97 9.87 13.96
CA PRO A 87 -11.74 9.87 14.74
C PRO A 87 -11.93 9.55 16.23
N GLU A 88 -13.15 9.75 16.76
CA GLU A 88 -13.49 9.47 18.16
C GLU A 88 -13.91 8.00 18.39
N SER A 89 -14.00 7.20 17.32
CA SER A 89 -14.36 5.78 17.43
C SER A 89 -13.24 4.97 18.06
N GLU A 90 -13.59 4.03 18.96
CA GLU A 90 -12.63 3.05 19.51
C GLU A 90 -12.00 2.15 18.43
N THR A 91 -12.68 1.99 17.29
CA THR A 91 -12.23 1.17 16.17
C THR A 91 -11.45 1.96 15.13
N TYR A 92 -11.35 3.30 15.27
CA TYR A 92 -10.76 4.21 14.27
C TYR A 92 -9.46 3.71 13.65
N THR A 93 -8.46 3.41 14.49
CA THR A 93 -7.14 2.94 14.03
C THR A 93 -7.24 1.66 13.19
N MET A 94 -8.08 0.70 13.65
CA MET A 94 -8.22 -0.59 12.96
C MET A 94 -9.02 -0.45 11.67
N ASP A 95 -10.00 0.44 11.65
CA ASP A 95 -10.80 0.74 10.46
C ASP A 95 -9.98 1.49 9.42
N LEU A 96 -9.11 2.42 9.85
CA LEU A 96 -8.14 3.07 8.97
C LEU A 96 -7.17 2.06 8.34
N ILE A 97 -6.64 1.13 9.13
CA ILE A 97 -5.79 0.05 8.61
C ILE A 97 -6.56 -0.78 7.58
N SER A 98 -7.82 -1.13 7.82
CA SER A 98 -8.65 -1.89 6.88
C SER A 98 -8.88 -1.14 5.57
N MET A 99 -9.06 0.19 5.63
CA MET A 99 -9.16 1.02 4.42
C MET A 99 -7.86 1.00 3.61
N VAL A 100 -6.71 1.13 4.28
CA VAL A 100 -5.41 1.01 3.60
C VAL A 100 -5.26 -0.37 2.98
N GLU A 101 -5.54 -1.45 3.73
CA GLU A 101 -5.44 -2.81 3.23
C GLU A 101 -6.32 -3.05 1.99
N ALA A 102 -7.52 -2.46 1.94
CA ALA A 102 -8.43 -2.61 0.81
C ALA A 102 -7.87 -2.06 -0.51
N THR A 103 -6.94 -1.11 -0.46
CA THR A 103 -6.30 -0.51 -1.64
C THR A 103 -5.03 -1.24 -2.09
N LEU A 104 -4.52 -2.17 -1.27
CA LEU A 104 -3.29 -2.91 -1.58
C LEU A 104 -3.55 -4.12 -2.48
N GLU A 105 -2.50 -4.56 -3.17
CA GLU A 105 -2.53 -5.79 -3.96
C GLU A 105 -2.76 -7.04 -3.07
N ASP A 106 -3.50 -8.02 -3.58
CA ASP A 106 -3.86 -9.21 -2.82
C ASP A 106 -2.68 -10.15 -2.59
N PRO A 107 -2.31 -10.45 -1.33
CA PRO A 107 -1.38 -11.51 -1.01
C PRO A 107 -2.08 -12.88 -1.08
N LYS A 108 -2.41 -13.33 -2.29
CA LYS A 108 -3.31 -14.47 -2.56
C LYS A 108 -3.04 -15.73 -1.73
N GLN A 109 -1.75 -16.05 -1.46
CA GLN A 109 -1.38 -17.24 -0.67
C GLN A 109 -1.74 -17.04 0.82
N VAL A 110 -1.60 -15.82 1.33
CA VAL A 110 -1.96 -15.48 2.71
C VAL A 110 -3.47 -15.52 2.87
N LEU A 111 -4.21 -14.88 1.96
CA LEU A 111 -5.68 -14.86 1.96
C LEU A 111 -6.27 -16.27 1.88
N ARG A 112 -5.71 -17.15 1.03
CA ARG A 112 -6.11 -18.56 0.97
C ARG A 112 -5.84 -19.32 2.27
N ALA A 113 -4.79 -18.96 2.98
CA ALA A 113 -4.50 -19.57 4.27
C ALA A 113 -5.45 -19.06 5.37
N GLN A 114 -5.79 -17.78 5.38
CA GLN A 114 -6.82 -17.22 6.26
C GLN A 114 -8.18 -17.86 5.99
N GLU A 115 -8.58 -17.96 4.72
CA GLU A 115 -9.84 -18.62 4.32
C GLU A 115 -9.90 -20.07 4.81
N ARG A 116 -8.80 -20.84 4.65
CA ARG A 116 -8.73 -22.20 5.16
C ARG A 116 -8.87 -22.24 6.67
N ALA A 117 -8.15 -21.37 7.39
CA ALA A 117 -8.24 -21.30 8.85
C ALA A 117 -9.66 -20.90 9.33
N ALA A 118 -10.32 -19.98 8.61
CA ALA A 118 -11.71 -19.60 8.89
C ALA A 118 -12.68 -20.78 8.67
N ARG A 119 -12.52 -21.50 7.57
CA ARG A 119 -13.33 -22.72 7.28
C ARG A 119 -13.12 -23.82 8.30
N ASP A 120 -11.86 -24.08 8.69
CA ASP A 120 -11.55 -25.09 9.70
C ASP A 120 -12.20 -24.73 11.05
N ARG A 121 -12.16 -23.45 11.45
CA ARG A 121 -12.81 -22.93 12.65
C ARG A 121 -14.34 -23.09 12.58
N ALA A 122 -14.95 -22.60 11.49
CA ALA A 122 -16.39 -22.69 11.28
C ALA A 122 -16.88 -24.15 11.26
N MET A 123 -16.11 -25.05 10.64
CA MET A 123 -16.43 -26.48 10.65
C MET A 123 -16.39 -27.07 12.07
N ALA A 124 -15.40 -26.68 12.88
CA ALA A 124 -15.29 -27.15 14.26
C ALA A 124 -16.43 -26.61 15.13
N GLU A 125 -16.80 -25.33 14.99
CA GLU A 125 -17.90 -24.68 15.69
C GLU A 125 -19.25 -25.33 15.32
N MET A 126 -19.56 -25.45 14.04
CA MET A 126 -20.80 -26.11 13.58
C MET A 126 -20.89 -27.57 14.05
N LYS A 127 -19.74 -28.26 14.14
CA LYS A 127 -19.69 -29.62 14.68
C LYS A 127 -19.97 -29.65 16.17
N ALA A 128 -19.47 -28.70 16.94
CA ALA A 128 -19.73 -28.57 18.37
C ALA A 128 -21.20 -28.23 18.65
N ASP A 129 -21.82 -27.43 17.78
CA ASP A 129 -23.24 -27.07 17.84
C ASP A 129 -24.18 -28.18 17.35
N GLY A 130 -23.64 -29.32 16.89
CA GLY A 130 -24.43 -30.47 16.46
C GLY A 130 -25.08 -30.33 15.09
N VAL A 131 -24.60 -29.39 14.27
CA VAL A 131 -25.11 -29.21 12.88
C VAL A 131 -24.81 -30.46 12.06
N GLU A 132 -25.78 -30.93 11.29
CA GLU A 132 -25.65 -32.11 10.42
C GLU A 132 -24.53 -31.92 9.38
N TYR A 133 -23.89 -33.04 8.99
CA TYR A 133 -22.69 -32.99 8.13
C TYR A 133 -22.96 -32.36 6.76
N GLU A 134 -24.10 -32.68 6.13
CA GLU A 134 -24.47 -32.14 4.82
C GLU A 134 -24.71 -30.62 4.91
N GLU A 135 -25.39 -30.15 5.92
CA GLU A 135 -25.63 -28.75 6.18
C GLU A 135 -24.32 -27.97 6.45
N ARG A 136 -23.36 -28.61 7.16
CA ARG A 136 -22.03 -28.02 7.35
C ARG A 136 -21.29 -27.82 6.01
N LEU A 137 -21.42 -28.80 5.10
CA LEU A 137 -20.79 -28.71 3.78
C LEU A 137 -21.38 -27.60 2.91
N GLU A 138 -22.66 -27.30 3.05
CA GLU A 138 -23.30 -26.19 2.36
C GLU A 138 -22.82 -24.84 2.96
N ARG A 139 -22.93 -24.69 4.27
CA ARG A 139 -22.56 -23.43 4.96
C ARG A 139 -21.09 -23.07 4.85
N ILE A 140 -20.20 -24.08 4.77
CA ILE A 140 -18.75 -23.85 4.67
C ILE A 140 -18.34 -23.19 3.33
N GLN A 141 -19.16 -23.31 2.29
CA GLN A 141 -18.88 -22.73 0.98
C GLN A 141 -18.88 -21.20 1.01
N ASP A 142 -19.71 -20.62 1.89
CA ASP A 142 -19.86 -19.17 2.04
C ASP A 142 -18.82 -18.58 2.99
N VAL A 143 -18.06 -19.44 3.71
CA VAL A 143 -17.03 -18.96 4.63
C VAL A 143 -15.78 -18.55 3.88
N THR A 144 -15.38 -17.31 4.06
CA THR A 144 -14.16 -16.71 3.49
C THR A 144 -13.35 -16.01 4.59
N TYR A 145 -12.25 -15.38 4.22
CA TYR A 145 -11.50 -14.52 5.14
C TYR A 145 -12.30 -13.25 5.50
N GLU A 146 -11.95 -12.65 6.62
CA GLU A 146 -12.63 -11.45 7.09
C GLU A 146 -12.36 -10.25 6.19
N LYS A 147 -13.42 -9.50 5.88
CA LYS A 147 -13.40 -8.31 5.05
C LYS A 147 -14.02 -7.13 5.80
N PRO A 148 -13.30 -6.54 6.74
CA PRO A 148 -13.82 -5.43 7.53
C PRO A 148 -14.24 -4.27 6.61
N LEU A 149 -15.34 -3.62 6.96
CA LEU A 149 -15.89 -2.46 6.24
C LEU A 149 -16.29 -2.75 4.77
N GLU A 150 -16.46 -4.01 4.34
CA GLU A 150 -16.76 -4.35 2.95
C GLU A 150 -17.93 -3.52 2.39
N ASP A 151 -19.08 -3.53 3.05
CA ASP A 151 -20.28 -2.79 2.59
C ASP A 151 -20.04 -1.27 2.50
N LEU A 152 -19.33 -0.69 3.47
CA LEU A 152 -19.00 0.73 3.49
C LEU A 152 -18.03 1.09 2.36
N LEU A 153 -17.01 0.27 2.19
CA LEU A 153 -15.96 0.49 1.20
C LEU A 153 -16.48 0.31 -0.21
N ASP A 154 -17.30 -0.71 -0.46
CA ASP A 154 -17.93 -0.94 -1.77
C ASP A 154 -18.85 0.22 -2.13
N ALA A 155 -19.72 0.66 -1.22
CA ALA A 155 -20.61 1.79 -1.47
C ALA A 155 -19.85 3.10 -1.70
N ALA A 156 -18.76 3.34 -0.95
CA ALA A 156 -17.92 4.51 -1.11
C ALA A 156 -17.16 4.47 -2.45
N PHE A 157 -16.65 3.30 -2.83
CA PHE A 157 -15.91 3.12 -4.07
C PHE A 157 -16.82 3.24 -5.30
N ASP A 158 -18.02 2.67 -5.26
CA ASP A 158 -19.01 2.83 -6.31
C ASP A 158 -19.36 4.30 -6.55
N LYS A 159 -19.54 5.07 -5.47
CA LYS A 159 -19.77 6.50 -5.56
C LYS A 159 -18.55 7.23 -6.15
N TYR A 160 -17.36 6.91 -5.67
CA TYR A 160 -16.12 7.50 -6.14
C TYR A 160 -15.91 7.24 -7.64
N CYS A 161 -16.18 6.04 -8.13
CA CYS A 161 -16.09 5.67 -9.54
C CYS A 161 -17.05 6.45 -10.45
N GLN A 162 -18.19 6.93 -9.94
CA GLN A 162 -19.12 7.79 -10.69
C GLN A 162 -18.53 9.18 -10.92
N GLU A 163 -17.77 9.71 -9.97
CA GLU A 163 -17.12 11.02 -10.03
C GLU A 163 -15.74 10.94 -10.69
N VAL A 164 -15.06 9.78 -10.57
CA VAL A 164 -13.69 9.54 -11.02
C VAL A 164 -13.65 8.33 -11.94
N PRO A 165 -13.97 8.48 -13.24
CA PRO A 165 -14.16 7.35 -14.18
C PRO A 165 -12.96 6.42 -14.32
N TRP A 166 -11.73 6.94 -14.18
CA TRP A 166 -10.52 6.11 -14.27
C TRP A 166 -10.40 5.09 -13.14
N ALA A 167 -11.06 5.32 -11.99
CA ALA A 167 -11.02 4.38 -10.87
C ALA A 167 -11.68 3.04 -11.21
N ASN A 168 -12.59 3.01 -12.21
CA ASN A 168 -13.21 1.77 -12.70
C ASN A 168 -12.20 0.78 -13.33
N ASP A 169 -10.98 1.21 -13.67
CA ASP A 169 -9.93 0.32 -14.16
C ASP A 169 -9.32 -0.53 -13.04
N TYR A 170 -9.63 -0.24 -11.79
CA TYR A 170 -9.10 -0.90 -10.60
C TYR A 170 -10.23 -1.56 -9.81
N GLN A 171 -9.86 -2.52 -8.98
CA GLN A 171 -10.78 -3.21 -8.11
C GLN A 171 -10.36 -3.00 -6.67
N LEU A 172 -11.30 -2.54 -5.84
CA LEU A 172 -11.12 -2.52 -4.41
C LEU A 172 -11.20 -3.95 -3.87
N SER A 173 -10.35 -4.28 -2.91
CA SER A 173 -10.31 -5.63 -2.34
C SER A 173 -10.24 -5.57 -0.80
N PRO A 174 -11.40 -5.48 -0.11
CA PRO A 174 -11.44 -5.53 1.35
C PRO A 174 -10.82 -6.83 1.88
N LYS A 175 -9.90 -6.69 2.83
CA LYS A 175 -9.14 -7.79 3.45
C LYS A 175 -8.57 -7.36 4.79
N SER A 176 -8.08 -8.32 5.58
CA SER A 176 -7.60 -8.08 6.94
C SER A 176 -6.37 -8.92 7.27
N VAL A 177 -5.25 -8.69 6.60
CA VAL A 177 -4.00 -9.42 6.87
C VAL A 177 -3.22 -8.77 8.01
N LEU A 178 -2.93 -7.47 7.91
CA LEU A 178 -2.28 -6.71 8.97
C LEU A 178 -3.20 -6.59 10.19
N ARG A 179 -4.49 -6.31 9.97
CA ARG A 179 -5.48 -6.24 11.04
C ARG A 179 -5.57 -7.55 11.83
N ASP A 180 -5.74 -8.72 11.18
CA ASP A 180 -5.77 -10.04 11.86
C ASP A 180 -4.46 -10.31 12.63
N MET A 181 -3.31 -9.90 12.07
CA MET A 181 -2.03 -10.03 12.75
C MET A 181 -1.98 -9.21 14.05
N LEU A 182 -2.48 -7.98 14.03
CA LEU A 182 -2.56 -7.09 15.19
C LEU A 182 -3.58 -7.59 16.23
N GLU A 183 -4.79 -7.94 15.78
CA GLU A 183 -5.87 -8.43 16.67
C GLU A 183 -5.51 -9.74 17.34
N SER A 184 -4.80 -10.64 16.64
CA SER A 184 -4.27 -11.88 17.21
C SER A 184 -2.97 -11.70 18.00
N THR A 185 -2.47 -10.47 18.17
CA THR A 185 -1.21 -10.15 18.86
C THR A 185 -0.03 -11.01 18.38
N SER A 186 -0.05 -11.35 17.08
CA SER A 186 0.97 -12.21 16.48
C SER A 186 2.15 -11.39 15.97
N ASP A 187 3.36 -11.81 16.30
CA ASP A 187 4.53 -11.34 15.59
C ASP A 187 4.63 -11.99 14.19
N PHE A 188 5.56 -11.55 13.38
CA PHE A 188 5.73 -12.04 12.01
C PHE A 188 5.89 -13.57 11.93
N LYS A 189 6.72 -14.14 12.82
CA LYS A 189 6.96 -15.60 12.86
C LYS A 189 5.76 -16.37 13.39
N GLY A 190 5.12 -15.86 14.43
CA GLY A 190 3.91 -16.43 15.00
C GLY A 190 2.76 -16.47 14.00
N TYR A 191 2.61 -15.42 13.21
CA TYR A 191 1.58 -15.35 12.19
C TYR A 191 1.83 -16.35 11.04
N ILE A 192 3.08 -16.51 10.59
CA ILE A 192 3.46 -17.53 9.63
C ILE A 192 3.14 -18.94 10.15
N GLN A 193 3.42 -19.21 11.43
CA GLN A 193 3.13 -20.48 12.06
C GLN A 193 1.62 -20.71 12.20
N LYS A 194 0.88 -19.69 12.67
CA LYS A 194 -0.59 -19.71 12.81
C LYS A 194 -1.28 -20.12 11.51
N LEU A 195 -0.82 -19.57 10.38
CA LEU A 195 -1.41 -19.82 9.07
C LEU A 195 -0.74 -20.98 8.29
N GLY A 196 0.38 -21.51 8.76
CA GLY A 196 1.11 -22.58 8.07
C GLY A 196 1.72 -22.15 6.73
N ILE A 197 2.12 -20.87 6.59
CA ILE A 197 2.58 -20.25 5.34
C ILE A 197 4.10 -20.07 5.24
N ALA A 198 4.88 -20.93 5.86
CA ALA A 198 6.36 -20.81 5.88
C ALA A 198 6.99 -20.68 4.48
N ARG A 199 6.38 -21.28 3.44
CA ARG A 199 6.86 -21.15 2.06
C ARG A 199 6.50 -19.82 1.39
N SER A 200 5.60 -19.06 1.97
CA SER A 200 5.08 -17.80 1.46
C SER A 200 5.43 -16.61 2.36
N GLU A 201 6.42 -16.77 3.25
CA GLU A 201 6.86 -15.70 4.17
C GLU A 201 7.26 -14.43 3.43
N GLY A 202 7.93 -14.54 2.27
CA GLY A 202 8.32 -13.40 1.46
C GLY A 202 7.11 -12.63 0.86
N ILE A 203 5.98 -13.32 0.62
CA ILE A 203 4.74 -12.65 0.15
C ILE A 203 4.13 -11.84 1.29
N LEU A 204 4.07 -12.42 2.50
CA LEU A 204 3.62 -11.70 3.68
C LEU A 204 4.50 -10.49 3.97
N LEU A 205 5.83 -10.67 3.93
CA LEU A 205 6.77 -9.57 4.18
C LEU A 205 6.58 -8.42 3.18
N ARG A 206 6.48 -8.75 1.90
CA ARG A 206 6.24 -7.76 0.84
C ARG A 206 4.92 -6.99 1.10
N TYR A 207 3.85 -7.71 1.43
CA TYR A 207 2.57 -7.11 1.74
C TYR A 207 2.65 -6.16 2.95
N LEU A 208 3.29 -6.58 4.05
CA LEU A 208 3.49 -5.75 5.22
C LEU A 208 4.36 -4.52 4.92
N ALA A 209 5.33 -4.66 4.03
CA ALA A 209 6.15 -3.57 3.57
C ALA A 209 5.36 -2.55 2.71
N GLU A 210 4.44 -3.01 1.88
CA GLU A 210 3.52 -2.14 1.12
C GLU A 210 2.51 -1.45 2.06
N ALA A 211 1.97 -2.18 3.05
CA ALA A 211 1.12 -1.60 4.08
C ALA A 211 1.85 -0.53 4.90
N TYR A 212 3.10 -0.80 5.31
CA TYR A 212 3.94 0.17 5.99
C TYR A 212 4.09 1.46 5.17
N ARG A 213 4.47 1.35 3.89
CA ARG A 213 4.63 2.52 3.02
C ARG A 213 3.36 3.33 2.87
N SER A 214 2.23 2.66 2.63
CA SER A 214 0.95 3.36 2.47
C SER A 214 0.53 4.07 3.75
N LEU A 215 0.70 3.43 4.93
CA LEU A 215 0.42 4.06 6.22
C LEU A 215 1.36 5.22 6.53
N ASP A 216 2.65 5.08 6.18
CA ASP A 216 3.68 6.06 6.52
C ASP A 216 3.77 7.22 5.53
N ARG A 217 3.43 7.01 4.25
CA ARG A 217 3.58 8.03 3.22
C ARG A 217 2.28 8.61 2.71
N THR A 218 1.21 7.80 2.66
CA THR A 218 -0.06 8.24 2.07
C THR A 218 -1.03 8.81 3.12
N VAL A 219 -1.06 8.23 4.33
CA VAL A 219 -1.98 8.72 5.38
C VAL A 219 -1.50 10.06 5.94
N PRO A 220 -2.33 11.12 5.95
CA PRO A 220 -1.97 12.42 6.51
C PRO A 220 -1.62 12.34 7.99
N ILE A 221 -0.68 13.18 8.45
CA ILE A 221 -0.18 13.19 9.84
C ILE A 221 -1.31 13.47 10.84
N GLU A 222 -2.23 14.36 10.48
CA GLU A 222 -3.39 14.74 11.28
C GLU A 222 -4.40 13.61 11.51
N LYS A 223 -4.42 12.62 10.61
CA LYS A 223 -5.28 11.43 10.72
C LYS A 223 -4.63 10.31 11.55
N ARG A 224 -3.39 10.50 12.00
CA ARG A 224 -2.64 9.49 12.76
C ARG A 224 -2.81 9.73 14.26
N ASP A 225 -3.64 8.93 14.89
CA ASP A 225 -3.70 8.85 16.35
C ASP A 225 -2.40 8.23 16.95
N GLU A 226 -2.28 8.23 18.26
CA GLU A 226 -1.10 7.68 18.96
C GLU A 226 -0.93 6.18 18.67
N ARG A 227 -2.04 5.44 18.68
CA ARG A 227 -2.04 3.99 18.41
C ARG A 227 -1.57 3.66 17.00
N LEU A 228 -2.00 4.44 15.99
CA LEU A 228 -1.54 4.24 14.61
C LEU A 228 -0.05 4.53 14.46
N ARG A 229 0.45 5.59 15.11
CA ARG A 229 1.89 5.90 15.09
C ARG A 229 2.74 4.77 15.69
N ASP A 230 2.27 4.17 16.79
CA ASP A 230 2.93 3.01 17.40
C ASP A 230 2.93 1.81 16.45
N ILE A 231 1.80 1.55 15.77
CA ILE A 231 1.68 0.47 14.78
C ILE A 231 2.61 0.71 13.59
N ILE A 232 2.68 1.92 13.04
CA ILE A 232 3.59 2.26 11.95
C ILE A 232 5.04 2.04 12.39
N SER A 233 5.41 2.50 13.57
CA SER A 233 6.76 2.31 14.12
C SER A 233 7.12 0.83 14.30
N TRP A 234 6.19 0.05 14.87
CA TRP A 234 6.35 -1.39 15.04
C TRP A 234 6.46 -2.10 13.68
N LEU A 235 5.60 -1.77 12.73
CA LEU A 235 5.59 -2.38 11.40
C LEU A 235 6.89 -2.09 10.65
N GLY A 236 7.39 -0.84 10.71
CA GLY A 236 8.70 -0.46 10.19
C GLY A 236 9.84 -1.28 10.83
N PHE A 237 9.77 -1.52 12.14
CA PHE A 237 10.73 -2.40 12.81
C PHE A 237 10.65 -3.85 12.30
N VAL A 238 9.45 -4.41 12.15
CA VAL A 238 9.24 -5.77 11.63
C VAL A 238 9.82 -5.91 10.23
N VAL A 239 9.51 -4.98 9.33
CA VAL A 239 10.00 -5.00 7.94
C VAL A 239 11.54 -4.92 7.91
N ARG A 240 12.14 -4.00 8.67
CA ARG A 240 13.61 -3.87 8.75
C ARG A 240 14.30 -5.09 9.37
N SER A 241 13.68 -5.70 10.37
CA SER A 241 14.29 -6.86 11.07
C SER A 241 14.31 -8.13 10.21
N VAL A 242 13.40 -8.23 9.24
CA VAL A 242 13.31 -9.39 8.34
C VAL A 242 14.08 -9.14 7.04
N ASP A 243 14.02 -7.93 6.49
CA ASP A 243 14.78 -7.54 5.29
C ASP A 243 15.14 -6.04 5.32
N SER A 244 16.31 -5.71 5.86
CA SER A 244 16.79 -4.34 5.95
C SER A 244 16.98 -3.68 4.59
N SER A 245 17.25 -4.46 3.53
CA SER A 245 17.51 -3.91 2.19
C SER A 245 16.28 -3.25 1.57
N LEU A 246 15.07 -3.72 1.89
CA LEU A 246 13.84 -3.16 1.32
C LEU A 246 13.53 -1.76 1.86
N VAL A 247 13.74 -1.52 3.14
CA VAL A 247 13.43 -0.22 3.76
C VAL A 247 14.52 0.78 3.45
N ASP A 248 15.79 0.38 3.51
CA ASP A 248 16.93 1.25 3.17
C ASP A 248 16.86 1.73 1.72
N GLU A 249 16.42 0.87 0.79
CA GLU A 249 16.24 1.23 -0.63
C GLU A 249 15.10 2.26 -0.81
N TRP A 250 14.07 2.22 0.02
CA TRP A 250 12.94 3.15 -0.06
C TRP A 250 13.18 4.47 0.65
N GLU A 251 13.82 4.46 1.81
CA GLU A 251 14.21 5.68 2.52
C GLU A 251 15.19 6.52 1.67
N ASN A 252 16.06 5.84 0.91
CA ASN A 252 17.02 6.49 0.02
C ASN A 252 16.42 6.92 -1.33
N ALA A 253 15.34 6.29 -1.80
CA ALA A 253 14.71 6.63 -3.09
C ALA A 253 14.07 8.04 -3.11
N GLY A 254 13.69 8.57 -1.96
CA GLY A 254 13.14 9.93 -1.81
C GLY A 254 14.21 11.02 -1.62
N ASN A 255 15.46 10.67 -1.40
CA ASN A 255 16.54 11.63 -1.14
C ASN A 255 17.69 11.51 -2.14
N PRO A 256 17.70 12.31 -3.22
CA PRO A 256 18.77 12.28 -4.22
C PRO A 256 20.16 12.61 -3.65
N ALA A 257 20.26 13.29 -2.49
CA ALA A 257 21.52 13.55 -1.81
C ALA A 257 22.06 12.32 -1.05
N ALA A 258 21.23 11.36 -0.73
CA ALA A 258 21.65 10.11 -0.09
C ALA A 258 22.30 9.13 -1.11
N LEU A 259 21.98 9.24 -2.39
CA LEU A 259 22.63 8.50 -3.47
C LEU A 259 24.09 8.90 -3.67
N ASP A 260 24.45 10.14 -3.32
CA ASP A 260 25.84 10.64 -3.40
C ASP A 260 26.61 10.48 -2.06
N ALA A 261 25.96 10.20 -0.94
CA ALA A 261 26.56 10.26 0.39
C ALA A 261 27.00 8.91 0.99
N ALA A 262 26.52 7.79 0.47
CA ALA A 262 26.97 6.48 0.92
C ALA A 262 27.81 5.82 -0.19
N PRO A 263 29.14 5.70 0.00
CA PRO A 263 29.85 4.73 -0.82
C PRO A 263 29.25 3.36 -0.53
N PRO A 264 29.00 2.52 -1.57
CA PRO A 264 28.58 1.15 -1.33
C PRO A 264 29.60 0.56 -0.36
N GLN A 265 29.13 0.02 0.76
CA GLN A 265 29.98 -0.75 1.68
C GLN A 265 30.78 -1.69 0.78
N GLY A 266 32.10 -1.55 0.82
CA GLY A 266 32.94 -2.29 -0.10
C GLY A 266 32.57 -3.77 0.02
N ILE A 267 32.50 -4.47 -1.12
CA ILE A 267 32.18 -5.91 -1.16
C ILE A 267 32.99 -6.67 -0.12
N ASP A 268 34.21 -6.22 0.18
CA ASP A 268 35.11 -6.78 1.19
C ASP A 268 34.59 -6.65 2.64
N GLU A 269 33.88 -5.58 2.97
CA GLU A 269 33.31 -5.35 4.29
C GLU A 269 32.04 -6.17 4.53
N VAL A 270 31.22 -6.33 3.50
CA VAL A 270 30.00 -7.17 3.51
C VAL A 270 30.36 -8.66 3.52
N VAL A 271 31.45 -9.06 2.85
CA VAL A 271 31.96 -10.43 2.86
C VAL A 271 32.60 -10.81 4.20
N ALA A 272 33.17 -9.84 4.92
CA ALA A 272 33.72 -10.03 6.27
C ALA A 272 32.60 -10.27 7.30
N ASP A 273 31.39 -9.73 7.09
CA ASP A 273 30.22 -10.03 7.92
C ASP A 273 29.52 -11.31 7.41
N ARG A 274 29.55 -12.36 8.25
CA ARG A 274 28.92 -13.65 7.94
C ARG A 274 27.42 -13.54 7.67
N ARG A 275 26.72 -12.58 8.28
CA ARG A 275 25.29 -12.33 8.05
C ARG A 275 25.08 -11.60 6.73
N GLY A 276 25.87 -10.58 6.43
CA GLY A 276 25.83 -9.82 5.18
C GLY A 276 26.16 -10.70 3.97
N CYS A 277 27.18 -11.58 4.08
CA CYS A 277 27.52 -12.53 3.02
C CYS A 277 26.38 -13.53 2.75
N THR A 278 25.71 -14.05 3.78
CA THR A 278 24.56 -14.95 3.64
C THR A 278 23.38 -14.23 2.94
N LEU A 279 23.17 -12.96 3.27
CA LEU A 279 22.11 -12.14 2.68
C LEU A 279 22.36 -11.85 1.18
N LEU A 280 23.60 -11.50 0.82
CA LEU A 280 24.02 -11.29 -0.56
C LEU A 280 23.84 -12.54 -1.42
N VAL A 281 24.27 -13.70 -0.92
CA VAL A 281 24.13 -14.99 -1.63
C VAL A 281 22.66 -15.35 -1.80
N ARG A 282 21.83 -15.17 -0.76
CA ARG A 282 20.38 -15.40 -0.83
C ARG A 282 19.70 -14.50 -1.86
N ASN A 283 20.02 -13.21 -1.85
CA ASN A 283 19.43 -12.23 -2.78
C ASN A 283 19.88 -12.48 -4.23
N ALA A 284 21.13 -12.86 -4.44
CA ALA A 284 21.64 -13.22 -5.77
C ALA A 284 20.98 -14.49 -6.31
N LEU A 285 20.75 -15.50 -5.46
CA LEU A 285 20.04 -16.73 -5.81
C LEU A 285 18.56 -16.42 -6.11
N PHE A 286 17.91 -15.61 -5.29
CA PHE A 286 16.52 -15.22 -5.49
C PHE A 286 16.32 -14.46 -6.80
N ARG A 287 17.20 -13.49 -7.12
CA ARG A 287 17.19 -12.78 -8.42
C ARG A 287 17.36 -13.74 -9.60
N ARG A 288 18.27 -14.70 -9.52
CA ARG A 288 18.49 -15.70 -10.59
C ARG A 288 17.27 -16.60 -10.79
N VAL A 289 16.66 -17.08 -9.70
CA VAL A 289 15.46 -17.94 -9.77
C VAL A 289 14.28 -17.17 -10.33
N THR A 290 14.11 -15.90 -9.95
CA THR A 290 13.00 -15.04 -10.44
C THR A 290 13.18 -14.68 -11.91
N LEU A 291 14.42 -14.44 -12.36
CA LEU A 291 14.74 -14.19 -13.77
C LEU A 291 14.52 -15.46 -14.61
N ALA A 292 14.99 -16.62 -14.15
CA ALA A 292 14.79 -17.89 -14.85
C ALA A 292 13.30 -18.29 -14.93
N ALA A 293 12.50 -17.97 -13.91
CA ALA A 293 11.05 -18.19 -13.93
C ALA A 293 10.31 -17.27 -14.92
N ARG A 294 10.87 -16.08 -15.22
CA ARG A 294 10.30 -15.14 -16.21
C ARG A 294 10.69 -15.49 -17.66
N GLU A 295 11.80 -16.19 -17.86
CA GLU A 295 12.25 -16.64 -19.20
C GLU A 295 11.55 -17.92 -19.67
N HIS A 296 10.77 -18.58 -18.80
CA HIS A 296 10.03 -19.82 -19.10
C HIS A 296 8.50 -19.65 -19.10
N VAL A 297 8.00 -18.41 -19.13
CA VAL A 297 6.59 -18.04 -19.38
C VAL A 297 6.52 -17.24 -20.67
#